data_3a12748ac9447a97ccc1b3969cbe30e4
#
_entry.id   3a12748ac9447a97ccc1b3969cbe30e4
#
_cell.length_a   1.000
_cell.length_b   1.000
_cell.length_c   1.000
_cell.angle_alpha   90.00
_cell.angle_beta   90.00
_cell.angle_gamma   90.00
#
_symmetry.space_group_name_H-M   'P 1'
#
loop_
_entity.id
_entity.type
_entity.pdbx_description
1 polymer ?
#
loop_
_entity_poly.entity_id
_entity_poly.type
_entity_poly.pdbx_seq_one_letter_code
_entity_poly.pdbx_strand_id
1 'polypeptide(L)'
;FFLDGSSGHTTFPDGKILSLGTGRDLRFYHDGSSGQIQEFTGDLKIVNNADDKDIILMSDDGSGGTTAYLTLDGSSTVTRVHKNMRFDDSAYVQMGASSDLSFVHNGSNSFISNTTGNLTIQQTADDGDIIFQSDDGSGGVEEYFRLDGSAGGANPVTIFPDNSYIHLGSGQDMVLGHTGSDTYFTNNTGDLYIQNKADDKDIIFRSDDGSGGAAAYLTLDGSAGTVVVDKPLLINGAAIQASPNLYGSIIKLLPSDFAANIDGGNTKFGVGYTDTAGSAYGMKVANADTELFAFVSIPEGMKATHVDVFDKDDRALEVFEVQINATSLTSKGSGNCNTTLDITDVNATATNFLAIKITTTATTDKVFGGQVTIAAQ
;
A
#
# COMPACT_ATOMS: atom_id res chain seq x y z
N PHE A 1 -75.38 25.32 -36.30
CA PHE A 1 -74.76 26.53 -35.84
C PHE A 1 -75.69 27.70 -35.89
N PHE A 2 -75.48 28.75 -35.19
CA PHE A 2 -76.13 30.02 -35.32
C PHE A 2 -75.13 31.19 -35.30
N LEU A 3 -75.51 32.27 -36.00
CA LEU A 3 -74.72 33.51 -35.96
C LEU A 3 -75.38 34.46 -34.97
N ASP A 4 -74.65 34.87 -33.97
CA ASP A 4 -75.11 35.86 -33.03
C ASP A 4 -74.57 37.22 -33.42
N GLY A 5 -75.39 38.05 -34.01
CA GLY A 5 -75.04 39.40 -34.46
C GLY A 5 -74.81 40.35 -33.35
N SER A 6 -75.19 40.07 -32.09
CA SER A 6 -74.98 40.95 -30.94
C SER A 6 -73.63 40.71 -30.30
N SER A 7 -73.14 39.48 -30.29
CA SER A 7 -71.84 39.09 -29.72
C SER A 7 -70.77 39.01 -30.81
N GLY A 8 -71.11 38.98 -32.08
CA GLY A 8 -70.15 38.76 -33.18
C GLY A 8 -69.63 37.32 -33.24
N HIS A 9 -70.30 36.36 -32.62
CA HIS A 9 -69.83 35.00 -32.53
C HIS A 9 -70.60 34.09 -33.51
N THR A 10 -69.90 33.06 -34.03
CA THR A 10 -70.48 31.87 -34.64
C THR A 10 -70.49 30.74 -33.65
N THR A 11 -71.67 30.32 -33.19
CA THR A 11 -71.77 29.29 -32.15
C THR A 11 -72.19 27.94 -32.70
N PHE A 12 -71.47 26.90 -32.33
CA PHE A 12 -71.81 25.50 -32.48
C PHE A 12 -72.18 25.00 -31.06
N PRO A 13 -73.46 24.69 -30.80
CA PRO A 13 -73.90 24.17 -29.51
C PRO A 13 -73.21 22.83 -29.20
N ASP A 14 -73.20 22.48 -27.90
CA ASP A 14 -72.64 21.19 -27.45
C ASP A 14 -73.08 20.01 -28.26
N GLY A 15 -72.19 19.11 -28.52
CA GLY A 15 -72.40 17.93 -29.39
C GLY A 15 -72.50 18.23 -30.87
N LYS A 16 -72.39 19.51 -31.34
CA LYS A 16 -72.31 19.86 -32.73
C LYS A 16 -70.86 20.07 -33.15
N ILE A 17 -70.56 19.57 -34.36
CA ILE A 17 -69.19 19.43 -34.87
C ILE A 17 -68.98 20.40 -36.03
N LEU A 18 -67.90 21.17 -35.99
CA LEU A 18 -67.33 21.79 -37.19
C LEU A 18 -66.37 20.77 -37.81
N SER A 19 -66.72 20.26 -39.03
CA SER A 19 -65.88 19.28 -39.73
C SER A 19 -65.27 19.92 -40.98
N LEU A 20 -64.03 19.57 -41.27
CA LEU A 20 -63.29 19.91 -42.49
C LEU A 20 -62.90 18.61 -43.22
N GLY A 21 -62.80 18.71 -44.58
CA GLY A 21 -62.53 17.54 -45.42
C GLY A 21 -63.84 16.82 -45.82
N THR A 22 -63.85 16.14 -46.99
CA THR A 22 -65.02 15.40 -47.53
C THR A 22 -65.36 14.21 -46.64
N GLY A 23 -64.40 13.58 -45.99
CA GLY A 23 -64.52 12.50 -45.00
C GLY A 23 -64.81 12.97 -43.58
N ARG A 24 -64.93 14.30 -43.38
CA ARG A 24 -64.98 14.89 -42.01
C ARG A 24 -63.75 14.60 -41.19
N ASP A 25 -62.64 14.74 -41.78
CA ASP A 25 -61.33 14.23 -41.30
C ASP A 25 -60.79 15.04 -40.11
N LEU A 26 -60.88 16.38 -40.13
CA LEU A 26 -60.49 17.24 -38.97
C LEU A 26 -61.80 17.77 -38.36
N ARG A 27 -61.91 17.67 -37.01
CA ARG A 27 -63.08 18.08 -36.23
C ARG A 27 -62.71 18.97 -35.05
N PHE A 28 -63.56 19.99 -34.85
CA PHE A 28 -63.58 20.83 -33.70
C PHE A 28 -64.94 20.77 -33.03
N TYR A 29 -65.00 20.43 -31.76
CA TYR A 29 -66.25 20.41 -31.04
C TYR A 29 -66.10 20.48 -29.53
N HIS A 30 -67.17 20.79 -28.83
CA HIS A 30 -67.35 20.70 -27.40
C HIS A 30 -68.47 19.69 -27.10
N ASP A 31 -68.23 18.76 -26.19
CA ASP A 31 -69.19 17.69 -25.89
C ASP A 31 -70.10 18.01 -24.68
N GLY A 32 -70.04 19.16 -24.14
CA GLY A 32 -70.67 19.62 -22.91
C GLY A 32 -69.75 19.70 -21.69
N SER A 33 -68.58 19.06 -21.81
CA SER A 33 -67.55 19.04 -20.74
C SER A 33 -66.16 19.39 -21.24
N SER A 34 -65.81 18.93 -22.46
CA SER A 34 -64.44 19.05 -23.01
C SER A 34 -64.45 19.61 -24.43
N GLY A 35 -63.55 20.57 -24.74
CA GLY A 35 -63.22 20.99 -26.07
C GLY A 35 -62.22 20.06 -26.73
N GLN A 36 -62.50 19.66 -28.01
CA GLN A 36 -61.66 18.68 -28.71
C GLN A 36 -61.28 19.12 -30.11
N ILE A 37 -60.03 18.85 -30.50
CA ILE A 37 -59.52 18.93 -31.88
C ILE A 37 -59.11 17.49 -32.26
N GLN A 38 -59.75 16.92 -33.30
CA GLN A 38 -59.54 15.52 -33.72
C GLN A 38 -59.23 15.44 -35.21
N GLU A 39 -58.11 14.80 -35.57
CA GLU A 39 -57.72 14.45 -36.92
C GLU A 39 -57.84 12.92 -37.08
N PHE A 40 -58.45 12.43 -38.19
CA PHE A 40 -58.78 11.00 -38.42
C PHE A 40 -58.00 10.37 -39.57
N THR A 41 -57.38 11.14 -40.47
CA THR A 41 -56.79 10.57 -41.70
C THR A 41 -55.30 10.89 -41.90
N GLY A 42 -54.70 11.75 -41.10
CA GLY A 42 -53.33 12.14 -41.29
C GLY A 42 -52.71 12.74 -40.02
N ASP A 43 -51.67 13.50 -40.18
CA ASP A 43 -51.00 14.23 -39.07
C ASP A 43 -51.76 15.51 -38.72
N LEU A 44 -51.94 15.79 -37.44
CA LEU A 44 -52.38 17.10 -36.98
C LEU A 44 -51.15 18.03 -36.86
N LYS A 45 -51.06 19.01 -37.80
CA LYS A 45 -49.96 19.99 -37.80
C LYS A 45 -50.43 21.32 -37.25
N ILE A 46 -49.81 21.76 -36.15
CA ILE A 46 -49.99 23.13 -35.58
C ILE A 46 -48.73 23.89 -35.94
N VAL A 47 -48.85 24.89 -36.83
CA VAL A 47 -47.70 25.60 -37.39
C VAL A 47 -47.85 27.11 -37.19
N ASN A 48 -46.83 27.79 -36.69
CA ASN A 48 -46.70 29.22 -36.73
C ASN A 48 -45.67 29.61 -37.80
N ASN A 49 -46.07 30.30 -38.83
CA ASN A 49 -45.19 30.72 -39.93
C ASN A 49 -44.62 32.12 -39.77
N ALA A 50 -44.95 32.81 -38.70
CA ALA A 50 -44.40 34.13 -38.44
C ALA A 50 -42.96 34.04 -37.94
N ASP A 51 -42.08 34.88 -38.49
CA ASP A 51 -40.67 34.91 -38.14
C ASP A 51 -40.47 35.22 -36.65
N ASP A 52 -39.57 34.45 -35.97
CA ASP A 52 -39.28 34.57 -34.56
C ASP A 52 -40.47 34.46 -33.59
N LYS A 53 -41.60 33.82 -34.02
CA LYS A 53 -42.77 33.59 -33.17
C LYS A 53 -42.93 32.13 -32.76
N ASP A 54 -43.59 31.95 -31.64
CA ASP A 54 -43.68 30.72 -30.90
C ASP A 54 -45.00 29.99 -31.07
N ILE A 55 -45.01 28.68 -30.82
CA ILE A 55 -46.20 27.93 -30.43
C ILE A 55 -46.13 27.72 -28.92
N ILE A 56 -47.11 28.23 -28.17
CA ILE A 56 -47.15 28.18 -26.72
C ILE A 56 -48.34 27.33 -26.25
N LEU A 57 -48.09 26.27 -25.51
CA LEU A 57 -49.11 25.51 -24.82
C LEU A 57 -49.27 26.01 -23.40
N MET A 58 -50.44 26.56 -23.10
CA MET A 58 -50.79 27.15 -21.82
C MET A 58 -51.90 26.36 -21.13
N SER A 59 -51.86 26.34 -19.81
CA SER A 59 -52.94 25.81 -18.99
C SER A 59 -53.09 26.60 -17.72
N ASP A 60 -54.08 26.26 -16.90
CA ASP A 60 -54.29 26.85 -15.59
C ASP A 60 -53.01 26.81 -14.72
N ASP A 61 -52.74 27.84 -13.96
CA ASP A 61 -51.54 27.94 -13.10
C ASP A 61 -51.77 27.44 -11.66
N GLY A 62 -53.01 26.95 -11.40
CA GLY A 62 -53.42 26.50 -10.06
C GLY A 62 -53.92 27.60 -9.17
N SER A 63 -53.98 28.87 -9.64
CA SER A 63 -54.41 30.06 -8.87
C SER A 63 -55.43 30.91 -9.60
N GLY A 64 -56.05 30.41 -10.70
CA GLY A 64 -57.10 31.06 -11.48
C GLY A 64 -56.57 31.90 -12.65
N GLY A 65 -55.27 31.83 -12.95
CA GLY A 65 -54.64 32.37 -14.15
C GLY A 65 -54.21 31.29 -15.12
N THR A 66 -53.48 31.66 -16.18
CA THR A 66 -52.86 30.72 -17.12
C THR A 66 -51.38 30.96 -17.24
N THR A 67 -50.61 29.88 -17.42
CA THR A 67 -49.16 29.92 -17.59
C THR A 67 -48.71 29.00 -18.73
N ALA A 68 -47.56 29.29 -19.32
CA ALA A 68 -46.95 28.42 -20.31
C ALA A 68 -46.39 27.17 -19.64
N TYR A 69 -46.62 26.00 -20.19
CA TYR A 69 -46.03 24.71 -19.83
C TYR A 69 -44.94 24.30 -20.80
N LEU A 70 -45.23 24.48 -22.12
CA LEU A 70 -44.30 24.15 -23.19
C LEU A 70 -44.31 25.25 -24.23
N THR A 71 -43.13 25.65 -24.71
CA THR A 71 -42.96 26.60 -25.81
C THR A 71 -42.03 26.02 -26.84
N LEU A 72 -42.49 25.98 -28.09
CA LEU A 72 -41.63 25.81 -29.26
C LEU A 72 -41.16 27.22 -29.65
N ASP A 73 -39.92 27.57 -29.26
CA ASP A 73 -39.37 28.90 -29.40
C ASP A 73 -38.79 29.08 -30.82
N GLY A 74 -39.43 29.86 -31.64
CA GLY A 74 -39.01 30.08 -33.03
C GLY A 74 -37.73 30.91 -33.14
N SER A 75 -37.46 31.81 -32.21
CA SER A 75 -36.26 32.65 -32.24
C SER A 75 -35.00 31.90 -31.82
N SER A 76 -35.10 31.06 -30.81
CA SER A 76 -33.97 30.27 -30.27
C SER A 76 -33.84 28.86 -30.82
N THR A 77 -34.82 28.39 -31.60
CA THR A 77 -34.94 27.04 -32.16
C THR A 77 -34.85 25.93 -31.10
N VAL A 78 -35.41 26.17 -29.91
CA VAL A 78 -35.41 25.22 -28.79
C VAL A 78 -36.85 24.96 -28.32
N THR A 79 -37.02 23.80 -27.68
CA THR A 79 -38.26 23.50 -26.94
C THR A 79 -38.03 23.82 -25.48
N ARG A 80 -38.81 24.75 -24.93
CA ARG A 80 -38.72 25.16 -23.52
C ARG A 80 -39.83 24.50 -22.71
N VAL A 81 -39.42 23.82 -21.63
CA VAL A 81 -40.32 23.26 -20.62
C VAL A 81 -40.29 24.20 -19.39
N HIS A 82 -41.44 24.84 -19.11
CA HIS A 82 -41.55 25.89 -18.07
C HIS A 82 -42.03 25.36 -16.72
N LYS A 83 -42.49 24.12 -16.66
CA LYS A 83 -42.97 23.42 -15.45
C LYS A 83 -42.31 22.03 -15.39
N ASN A 84 -42.36 21.38 -14.22
CA ASN A 84 -41.84 20.04 -14.07
C ASN A 84 -42.48 19.08 -15.08
N MET A 85 -41.65 18.33 -15.79
CA MET A 85 -42.10 17.25 -16.65
C MET A 85 -42.03 15.95 -15.86
N ARG A 86 -43.17 15.25 -15.72
CA ARG A 86 -43.28 13.96 -15.07
C ARG A 86 -43.42 12.86 -16.08
N PHE A 87 -42.58 11.87 -15.97
CA PHE A 87 -42.67 10.62 -16.71
C PHE A 87 -43.18 9.55 -15.74
N ASP A 88 -44.23 8.81 -16.14
CA ASP A 88 -44.75 7.69 -15.36
C ASP A 88 -43.77 6.53 -15.36
N ASP A 89 -43.96 5.57 -14.47
CA ASP A 89 -43.13 4.36 -14.38
C ASP A 89 -43.10 3.64 -15.73
N SER A 90 -41.92 3.18 -16.12
CA SER A 90 -41.61 2.53 -17.39
C SER A 90 -41.77 3.44 -18.63
N ALA A 91 -41.98 4.75 -18.46
CA ALA A 91 -41.82 5.72 -19.52
C ALA A 91 -40.34 6.16 -19.64
N TYR A 92 -39.84 6.17 -20.86
CA TYR A 92 -38.41 6.46 -21.13
C TYR A 92 -38.22 7.86 -21.66
N VAL A 93 -37.15 8.54 -21.18
CA VAL A 93 -36.54 9.64 -21.92
C VAL A 93 -35.41 9.04 -22.75
N GLN A 94 -35.50 9.12 -24.06
CA GLN A 94 -34.58 8.47 -25.00
C GLN A 94 -33.91 9.50 -25.91
N MET A 95 -32.63 9.27 -26.19
CA MET A 95 -31.81 10.10 -27.09
C MET A 95 -31.08 9.18 -28.08
N GLY A 96 -30.82 9.73 -29.28
CA GLY A 96 -30.23 8.98 -30.39
C GLY A 96 -31.29 8.29 -31.24
N ALA A 97 -31.00 8.06 -32.53
CA ALA A 97 -31.94 7.49 -33.50
C ALA A 97 -32.35 6.05 -33.15
N SER A 98 -31.53 5.33 -32.39
CA SER A 98 -31.76 3.96 -31.92
C SER A 98 -32.01 3.87 -30.44
N SER A 99 -32.39 4.98 -29.80
CA SER A 99 -32.55 5.06 -28.31
C SER A 99 -31.30 4.70 -27.56
N ASP A 100 -30.16 5.21 -28.00
CA ASP A 100 -28.84 4.83 -27.57
C ASP A 100 -28.55 5.18 -26.10
N LEU A 101 -29.07 6.32 -25.62
CA LEU A 101 -29.06 6.74 -24.22
C LEU A 101 -30.50 6.82 -23.70
N SER A 102 -30.79 6.21 -22.56
CA SER A 102 -32.09 6.24 -21.94
C SER A 102 -32.04 6.47 -20.42
N PHE A 103 -33.08 7.17 -19.94
CA PHE A 103 -33.37 7.35 -18.51
C PHE A 103 -34.76 6.77 -18.24
N VAL A 104 -34.88 5.93 -17.21
CA VAL A 104 -36.15 5.33 -16.82
C VAL A 104 -36.19 5.02 -15.33
N HIS A 105 -37.40 5.13 -14.75
CA HIS A 105 -37.78 4.49 -13.48
C HIS A 105 -38.80 3.41 -13.74
N ASN A 106 -38.60 2.20 -13.24
CA ASN A 106 -39.50 1.06 -13.55
C ASN A 106 -40.49 0.72 -12.43
N GLY A 107 -40.70 1.64 -11.49
CA GLY A 107 -41.50 1.42 -10.28
C GLY A 107 -40.71 0.93 -9.07
N SER A 108 -39.45 0.56 -9.27
CA SER A 108 -38.56 0.12 -8.20
C SER A 108 -37.17 0.75 -8.30
N ASN A 109 -36.57 0.79 -9.48
CA ASN A 109 -35.22 1.24 -9.71
C ASN A 109 -35.15 2.28 -10.84
N SER A 110 -34.19 3.18 -10.74
CA SER A 110 -33.84 4.15 -11.78
C SER A 110 -32.62 3.71 -12.56
N PHE A 111 -32.62 3.89 -13.87
CA PHE A 111 -31.54 3.49 -14.76
C PHE A 111 -31.13 4.64 -15.67
N ILE A 112 -29.81 4.78 -15.85
CA ILE A 112 -29.18 5.51 -16.95
C ILE A 112 -28.49 4.45 -17.80
N SER A 113 -28.99 4.21 -19.03
CA SER A 113 -28.48 3.16 -19.90
C SER A 113 -27.94 3.74 -21.19
N ASN A 114 -26.69 3.47 -21.52
CA ASN A 114 -26.05 3.78 -22.79
C ASN A 114 -25.70 2.49 -23.51
N THR A 115 -26.20 2.32 -24.76
CA THR A 115 -26.05 1.08 -25.53
C THR A 115 -24.97 1.16 -26.61
N THR A 116 -24.52 2.37 -26.95
CA THR A 116 -23.48 2.59 -27.98
C THR A 116 -22.48 3.64 -27.52
N GLY A 117 -21.20 3.40 -27.80
CA GLY A 117 -20.10 4.33 -27.42
C GLY A 117 -19.90 4.43 -25.90
N ASN A 118 -19.22 5.47 -25.46
CA ASN A 118 -18.91 5.72 -24.05
C ASN A 118 -20.00 6.58 -23.39
N LEU A 119 -20.32 6.30 -22.13
CA LEU A 119 -21.05 7.22 -21.27
C LEU A 119 -20.04 8.09 -20.53
N THR A 120 -20.02 9.39 -20.82
CA THR A 120 -19.15 10.36 -20.14
C THR A 120 -20.00 11.23 -19.22
N ILE A 121 -19.62 11.28 -17.93
CA ILE A 121 -20.17 12.22 -16.94
C ILE A 121 -19.08 13.25 -16.71
N GLN A 122 -19.33 14.52 -17.08
CA GLN A 122 -18.30 15.55 -17.08
C GLN A 122 -18.77 16.79 -16.34
N GLN A 123 -17.95 17.29 -15.43
CA GLN A 123 -18.06 18.62 -14.84
C GLN A 123 -17.04 19.54 -15.52
N THR A 124 -17.47 20.71 -16.00
CA THR A 124 -16.63 21.67 -16.75
C THR A 124 -16.47 23.02 -16.05
N ALA A 125 -17.21 23.25 -14.96
CA ALA A 125 -17.01 24.46 -14.17
C ALA A 125 -15.65 24.39 -13.47
N ASP A 126 -14.94 25.51 -13.43
CA ASP A 126 -13.70 25.65 -12.70
C ASP A 126 -13.92 25.32 -11.23
N ASP A 127 -13.03 24.54 -10.63
CA ASP A 127 -13.12 24.02 -9.25
C ASP A 127 -14.38 23.19 -8.92
N GLY A 128 -15.19 22.80 -9.91
CA GLY A 128 -16.41 22.02 -9.71
C GLY A 128 -16.13 20.52 -9.58
N ASP A 129 -16.91 19.85 -8.72
CA ASP A 129 -16.78 18.43 -8.41
C ASP A 129 -17.86 17.57 -9.07
N ILE A 130 -17.58 16.27 -9.25
CA ILE A 130 -18.59 15.23 -9.41
C ILE A 130 -18.64 14.43 -8.11
N ILE A 131 -19.78 14.52 -7.39
CA ILE A 131 -19.96 13.95 -6.07
C ILE A 131 -20.89 12.75 -6.12
N PHE A 132 -20.50 11.64 -5.51
CA PHE A 132 -21.31 10.43 -5.39
C PHE A 132 -21.77 10.27 -3.93
N GLN A 133 -23.08 10.30 -3.75
CA GLN A 133 -23.74 10.22 -2.45
C GLN A 133 -24.75 9.08 -2.44
N SER A 134 -24.97 8.51 -1.28
CA SER A 134 -26.03 7.52 -1.03
C SER A 134 -26.49 7.60 0.41
N ASP A 135 -27.55 6.83 0.73
CA ASP A 135 -28.03 6.65 2.10
C ASP A 135 -26.89 6.12 2.99
N ASP A 136 -26.82 6.65 4.21
CA ASP A 136 -25.80 6.28 5.21
C ASP A 136 -26.22 5.08 6.09
N GLY A 137 -27.39 4.49 5.81
CA GLY A 137 -27.98 3.42 6.62
C GLY A 137 -28.67 3.89 7.92
N SER A 138 -28.71 5.21 8.17
CA SER A 138 -29.36 5.82 9.34
C SER A 138 -30.45 6.85 8.94
N GLY A 139 -30.76 6.97 7.66
CA GLY A 139 -31.78 7.85 7.10
C GLY A 139 -31.23 9.22 6.65
N GLY A 140 -29.91 9.39 6.60
CA GLY A 140 -29.21 10.50 6.02
C GLY A 140 -28.65 10.20 4.63
N VAL A 141 -27.95 11.17 4.05
CA VAL A 141 -27.20 11.03 2.80
C VAL A 141 -25.78 11.48 3.07
N GLU A 142 -24.81 10.61 2.78
CA GLU A 142 -23.40 10.87 2.93
C GLU A 142 -22.64 10.77 1.62
N GLU A 143 -21.51 11.47 1.53
CA GLU A 143 -20.59 11.39 0.42
C GLU A 143 -19.73 10.14 0.55
N TYR A 144 -19.78 9.29 -0.48
CA TYR A 144 -18.94 8.10 -0.54
C TYR A 144 -17.59 8.40 -1.18
N PHE A 145 -17.59 9.20 -2.26
CA PHE A 145 -16.39 9.73 -2.90
C PHE A 145 -16.76 10.85 -3.88
N ARG A 146 -15.76 11.64 -4.27
CA ARG A 146 -15.91 12.64 -5.34
C ARG A 146 -14.69 12.69 -6.24
N LEU A 147 -14.91 13.14 -7.46
CA LEU A 147 -13.86 13.65 -8.33
C LEU A 147 -13.74 15.13 -8.04
N ASP A 148 -12.62 15.55 -7.43
CA ASP A 148 -12.43 16.90 -6.93
C ASP A 148 -11.71 17.76 -7.98
N GLY A 149 -12.36 18.82 -8.43
CA GLY A 149 -11.83 19.72 -9.45
C GLY A 149 -10.76 20.68 -8.91
N SER A 150 -10.71 20.91 -7.59
CA SER A 150 -9.84 21.92 -6.97
C SER A 150 -8.61 21.34 -6.28
N ALA A 151 -8.68 20.12 -5.72
CA ALA A 151 -7.70 19.58 -4.76
C ALA A 151 -6.41 19.13 -5.40
N GLY A 152 -6.14 18.91 -6.49
CA GLY A 152 -4.89 18.30 -7.03
C GLY A 152 -4.01 19.25 -7.85
N GLY A 153 -4.38 20.50 -7.98
CA GLY A 153 -3.73 21.43 -8.92
C GLY A 153 -3.86 20.88 -10.35
N ALA A 154 -2.74 20.57 -11.00
CA ALA A 154 -2.75 20.00 -12.35
C ALA A 154 -3.03 18.49 -12.41
N ASN A 155 -3.15 17.80 -11.28
CA ASN A 155 -3.35 16.36 -11.21
C ASN A 155 -4.79 16.01 -10.84
N PRO A 156 -5.46 15.07 -11.53
CA PRO A 156 -6.80 14.63 -11.15
C PRO A 156 -6.77 13.90 -9.79
N VAL A 157 -7.74 14.21 -8.93
CA VAL A 157 -7.86 13.65 -7.59
C VAL A 157 -9.24 13.03 -7.39
N THR A 158 -9.27 11.82 -6.85
CA THR A 158 -10.46 11.19 -6.29
C THR A 158 -10.34 11.18 -4.78
N ILE A 159 -11.29 11.79 -4.08
CA ILE A 159 -11.29 11.87 -2.62
C ILE A 159 -12.35 10.91 -2.06
N PHE A 160 -11.91 10.07 -1.13
CA PHE A 160 -12.75 9.30 -0.23
C PHE A 160 -12.69 10.02 1.13
N PRO A 161 -13.80 10.54 1.66
CA PRO A 161 -13.82 11.19 2.97
C PRO A 161 -13.38 10.26 4.10
N ASP A 162 -13.04 10.85 5.24
CA ASP A 162 -12.77 10.07 6.45
C ASP A 162 -13.96 9.17 6.78
N ASN A 163 -13.66 7.93 7.18
CA ASN A 163 -14.64 6.87 7.43
C ASN A 163 -15.41 6.40 6.18
N SER A 164 -14.98 6.79 5.00
CA SER A 164 -15.42 6.19 3.73
C SER A 164 -14.37 5.17 3.28
N TYR A 165 -14.78 3.91 3.08
CA TYR A 165 -13.87 2.80 2.83
C TYR A 165 -14.04 2.21 1.44
N ILE A 166 -12.94 1.78 0.84
CA ILE A 166 -12.95 0.92 -0.35
C ILE A 166 -12.91 -0.52 0.14
N HIS A 167 -14.01 -1.25 -0.06
CA HIS A 167 -14.09 -2.67 0.22
C HIS A 167 -14.00 -3.47 -1.07
N LEU A 168 -13.15 -4.47 -1.11
CA LEU A 168 -13.07 -5.44 -2.20
C LEU A 168 -13.50 -6.82 -1.71
N GLY A 169 -14.16 -7.57 -2.61
CA GLY A 169 -14.77 -8.86 -2.28
C GLY A 169 -16.19 -8.71 -1.71
N SER A 170 -17.06 -9.70 -1.96
CA SER A 170 -18.45 -9.70 -1.51
C SER A 170 -18.59 -9.81 0.02
N GLY A 171 -17.57 -10.32 0.70
CA GLY A 171 -17.46 -10.42 2.15
C GLY A 171 -16.68 -9.27 2.78
N GLN A 172 -16.40 -8.18 2.04
CA GLN A 172 -15.52 -7.10 2.48
C GLN A 172 -14.14 -7.62 2.88
N ASP A 173 -13.59 -8.49 2.04
CA ASP A 173 -12.38 -9.27 2.34
C ASP A 173 -11.13 -8.42 2.44
N MET A 174 -11.06 -7.32 1.69
CA MET A 174 -10.02 -6.31 1.77
C MET A 174 -10.64 -4.94 2.06
N VAL A 175 -10.01 -4.17 2.93
CA VAL A 175 -10.43 -2.82 3.33
C VAL A 175 -9.27 -1.84 3.16
N LEU A 176 -9.52 -0.73 2.48
CA LEU A 176 -8.63 0.43 2.41
C LEU A 176 -9.41 1.66 2.85
N GLY A 177 -8.89 2.41 3.81
CA GLY A 177 -9.55 3.63 4.28
C GLY A 177 -8.77 4.40 5.32
N HIS A 178 -9.28 5.58 5.66
CA HIS A 178 -8.76 6.48 6.67
C HIS A 178 -9.87 6.90 7.64
N THR A 179 -9.56 7.00 8.93
CA THR A 179 -10.54 7.33 9.98
C THR A 179 -10.46 8.79 10.44
N GLY A 180 -9.65 9.62 9.81
CA GLY A 180 -9.28 10.95 10.30
C GLY A 180 -8.03 10.94 11.19
N SER A 181 -7.58 9.77 11.62
CA SER A 181 -6.36 9.58 12.42
C SER A 181 -5.44 8.54 11.82
N ASP A 182 -5.99 7.39 11.45
CA ASP A 182 -5.22 6.23 11.02
C ASP A 182 -5.63 5.75 9.62
N THR A 183 -4.66 5.28 8.85
CA THR A 183 -4.87 4.63 7.55
C THR A 183 -4.80 3.12 7.70
N TYR A 184 -5.77 2.42 7.13
CA TYR A 184 -5.88 0.96 7.14
C TYR A 184 -5.74 0.38 5.75
N PHE A 185 -4.93 -0.66 5.63
CA PHE A 185 -4.84 -1.60 4.52
C PHE A 185 -4.97 -2.99 5.11
N THR A 186 -6.18 -3.52 5.14
CA THR A 186 -6.51 -4.76 5.86
C THR A 186 -6.98 -5.85 4.92
N ASN A 187 -6.42 -7.05 5.04
CA ASN A 187 -6.92 -8.26 4.42
C ASN A 187 -7.55 -9.16 5.48
N ASN A 188 -8.83 -9.51 5.32
CA ASN A 188 -9.61 -10.28 6.29
C ASN A 188 -9.66 -11.78 5.97
N THR A 189 -9.38 -12.18 4.72
CA THR A 189 -9.46 -13.58 4.27
C THR A 189 -8.32 -13.93 3.32
N GLY A 190 -7.76 -15.13 3.47
CA GLY A 190 -6.67 -15.62 2.63
C GLY A 190 -5.35 -14.87 2.82
N ASP A 191 -4.42 -15.06 1.90
CA ASP A 191 -3.10 -14.45 1.94
C ASP A 191 -3.09 -13.05 1.31
N LEU A 192 -2.25 -12.16 1.84
CA LEU A 192 -1.97 -10.83 1.26
C LEU A 192 -0.67 -10.88 0.45
N TYR A 193 -0.75 -10.68 -0.85
CA TYR A 193 0.40 -10.58 -1.74
C TYR A 193 0.72 -9.13 -2.08
N ILE A 194 1.88 -8.64 -1.65
CA ILE A 194 2.45 -7.37 -2.09
C ILE A 194 3.60 -7.70 -3.02
N GLN A 195 3.44 -7.48 -4.31
CA GLN A 195 4.37 -7.94 -5.33
C GLN A 195 4.77 -6.82 -6.29
N ASN A 196 6.08 -6.63 -6.48
CA ASN A 196 6.64 -5.87 -7.59
C ASN A 196 7.15 -6.84 -8.65
N LYS A 197 6.65 -6.73 -9.89
CA LYS A 197 7.04 -7.60 -11.04
C LYS A 197 8.00 -6.91 -12.01
N ALA A 198 8.30 -5.64 -11.78
CA ALA A 198 9.24 -4.93 -12.64
C ALA A 198 10.66 -5.44 -12.39
N ASP A 199 11.40 -5.69 -13.49
CA ASP A 199 12.76 -6.21 -13.44
C ASP A 199 13.68 -5.24 -12.70
N ASP A 200 14.52 -5.78 -11.79
CA ASP A 200 15.47 -5.02 -10.97
C ASP A 200 14.85 -3.90 -10.11
N LYS A 201 13.54 -4.03 -9.72
CA LYS A 201 12.86 -3.04 -8.86
C LYS A 201 12.47 -3.64 -7.52
N ASP A 202 12.41 -2.77 -6.53
CA ASP A 202 12.32 -3.09 -5.12
C ASP A 202 10.89 -2.92 -4.56
N ILE A 203 10.64 -3.56 -3.42
CA ILE A 203 9.59 -3.16 -2.49
C ILE A 203 10.27 -2.53 -1.29
N ILE A 204 9.94 -1.24 -1.01
CA ILE A 204 10.61 -0.44 0.02
C ILE A 204 9.59 0.00 1.07
N PHE A 205 9.79 -0.39 2.32
CA PHE A 205 9.03 0.08 3.46
C PHE A 205 9.72 1.26 4.11
N ARG A 206 9.04 2.42 4.11
CA ARG A 206 9.55 3.68 4.64
C ARG A 206 8.70 4.17 5.80
N SER A 207 9.33 4.83 6.75
CA SER A 207 8.67 5.52 7.85
C SER A 207 9.43 6.81 8.18
N ASP A 208 8.86 7.61 9.09
CA ASP A 208 9.54 8.79 9.63
C ASP A 208 10.93 8.43 10.15
N ASP A 209 11.91 9.31 9.89
CA ASP A 209 13.30 9.10 10.29
C ASP A 209 13.63 9.71 11.68
N GLY A 210 12.63 10.29 12.35
CA GLY A 210 12.77 10.99 13.62
C GLY A 210 13.24 12.44 13.49
N SER A 211 13.39 12.96 12.26
CA SER A 211 13.83 14.34 11.99
C SER A 211 12.91 15.09 11.00
N GLY A 212 11.72 14.54 10.73
CA GLY A 212 10.72 15.12 9.84
C GLY A 212 10.85 14.69 8.38
N GLY A 213 11.71 13.72 8.08
CA GLY A 213 11.85 13.08 6.78
C GLY A 213 11.32 11.63 6.79
N ALA A 214 11.44 10.93 5.67
CA ALA A 214 11.13 9.51 5.57
C ALA A 214 12.34 8.73 5.06
N ALA A 215 12.73 7.69 5.80
CA ALA A 215 13.81 6.77 5.45
C ALA A 215 13.30 5.36 5.15
N ALA A 216 14.08 4.57 4.41
CA ALA A 216 13.86 3.15 4.26
C ALA A 216 14.19 2.44 5.58
N TYR A 217 13.39 1.46 5.94
CA TYR A 217 13.58 0.57 7.08
C TYR A 217 13.79 -0.87 6.66
N LEU A 218 13.06 -1.29 5.61
CA LEU A 218 13.16 -2.62 5.00
C LEU A 218 13.04 -2.49 3.49
N THR A 219 13.95 -3.11 2.77
CA THR A 219 13.93 -3.18 1.30
C THR A 219 14.01 -4.63 0.86
N LEU A 220 13.08 -5.06 0.00
CA LEU A 220 13.21 -6.27 -0.79
C LEU A 220 13.87 -5.86 -2.09
N ASP A 221 15.17 -6.06 -2.21
CA ASP A 221 15.98 -5.62 -3.36
C ASP A 221 15.85 -6.63 -4.50
N GLY A 222 15.17 -6.20 -5.57
CA GLY A 222 14.91 -7.06 -6.73
C GLY A 222 16.17 -7.30 -7.57
N SER A 223 17.10 -6.35 -7.59
CA SER A 223 18.34 -6.48 -8.38
C SER A 223 19.35 -7.40 -7.74
N ALA A 224 19.50 -7.32 -6.43
CA ALA A 224 20.42 -8.14 -5.65
C ALA A 224 19.82 -9.47 -5.16
N GLY A 225 18.49 -9.60 -5.19
CA GLY A 225 17.78 -10.75 -4.64
C GLY A 225 17.91 -10.86 -3.12
N THR A 226 18.06 -9.75 -2.42
CA THR A 226 18.34 -9.70 -0.97
C THR A 226 17.27 -8.93 -0.20
N VAL A 227 17.24 -9.16 1.11
CA VAL A 227 16.47 -8.34 2.05
C VAL A 227 17.44 -7.43 2.79
N VAL A 228 17.27 -6.12 2.65
CA VAL A 228 18.09 -5.11 3.33
C VAL A 228 17.28 -4.52 4.49
N VAL A 229 17.86 -4.53 5.68
CA VAL A 229 17.33 -3.86 6.88
C VAL A 229 18.19 -2.63 7.15
N ASP A 230 17.66 -1.46 6.84
CA ASP A 230 18.43 -0.19 6.85
C ASP A 230 18.54 0.45 8.23
N LYS A 231 17.78 -0.04 9.21
CA LYS A 231 17.78 0.45 10.60
C LYS A 231 18.06 -0.70 11.57
N PRO A 232 18.56 -0.44 12.79
CA PRO A 232 18.78 -1.48 13.77
C PRO A 232 17.53 -2.33 14.02
N LEU A 233 17.64 -3.66 13.81
CA LEU A 233 16.58 -4.61 14.13
C LEU A 233 16.65 -4.96 15.61
N LEU A 234 15.58 -4.68 16.36
CA LEU A 234 15.47 -5.02 17.77
C LEU A 234 14.73 -6.36 17.93
N ILE A 235 15.35 -7.35 18.58
CA ILE A 235 14.66 -8.56 19.04
C ILE A 235 14.58 -8.52 20.56
N ASN A 236 13.35 -8.55 21.10
CA ASN A 236 13.10 -8.44 22.55
C ASN A 236 13.77 -7.22 23.21
N GLY A 237 13.81 -6.08 22.48
CA GLY A 237 14.43 -4.86 22.97
C GLY A 237 15.95 -4.79 22.86
N ALA A 238 16.61 -5.86 22.44
CA ALA A 238 18.05 -5.86 22.14
C ALA A 238 18.29 -5.66 20.65
N ALA A 239 19.13 -4.70 20.29
CA ALA A 239 19.53 -4.49 18.90
C ALA A 239 20.30 -5.72 18.40
N ILE A 240 19.81 -6.35 17.34
CA ILE A 240 20.69 -7.12 16.48
C ILE A 240 21.49 -6.07 15.72
N GLN A 241 22.71 -5.82 16.20
CA GLN A 241 23.62 -5.05 15.39
C GLN A 241 23.84 -5.82 14.09
N ALA A 242 23.62 -5.17 12.97
CA ALA A 242 24.20 -5.56 11.70
C ALA A 242 25.72 -5.31 11.81
N SER A 243 26.37 -6.05 12.70
CA SER A 243 27.80 -6.29 12.59
C SER A 243 27.93 -7.38 11.53
N PRO A 244 28.84 -7.25 10.57
CA PRO A 244 29.12 -8.36 9.67
C PRO A 244 29.54 -9.64 10.43
N ASN A 245 29.63 -9.57 11.75
CA ASN A 245 30.03 -10.65 12.65
C ASN A 245 28.93 -10.98 13.65
N LEU A 246 28.14 -12.00 13.36
CA LEU A 246 27.20 -12.64 14.32
C LEU A 246 27.96 -13.10 15.60
N TYR A 247 29.29 -13.21 15.53
CA TYR A 247 30.19 -13.70 16.58
C TYR A 247 30.96 -12.59 17.32
N GLY A 248 30.73 -11.30 17.00
CA GLY A 248 31.60 -10.21 17.47
C GLY A 248 32.99 -10.26 16.81
N SER A 249 33.88 -9.35 17.19
CA SER A 249 35.25 -9.30 16.67
C SER A 249 36.27 -10.10 17.49
N ILE A 250 35.83 -10.79 18.54
CA ILE A 250 36.72 -11.41 19.53
C ILE A 250 36.17 -12.77 19.99
N ILE A 251 37.01 -13.79 19.91
CA ILE A 251 36.78 -15.09 20.56
C ILE A 251 37.59 -15.07 21.87
N LYS A 252 36.93 -15.19 23.00
CA LYS A 252 37.63 -15.22 24.33
C LYS A 252 38.20 -16.61 24.59
N LEU A 253 39.41 -16.63 25.14
CA LEU A 253 40.07 -17.82 25.67
C LEU A 253 40.01 -17.76 27.19
N LEU A 254 39.38 -18.77 27.76
CA LEU A 254 39.37 -18.90 29.23
C LEU A 254 40.63 -19.59 29.72
N PRO A 255 41.05 -19.40 30.97
CA PRO A 255 42.16 -20.15 31.52
C PRO A 255 41.98 -21.67 31.38
N SER A 256 40.74 -22.16 31.43
CA SER A 256 40.39 -23.59 31.26
C SER A 256 40.59 -24.14 29.85
N ASP A 257 40.73 -23.26 28.86
CA ASP A 257 40.91 -23.70 27.47
C ASP A 257 42.35 -24.08 27.16
N PHE A 258 43.26 -23.75 28.09
CA PHE A 258 44.68 -24.12 28.01
C PHE A 258 44.93 -25.48 28.64
N ALA A 259 45.30 -26.47 27.80
CA ALA A 259 45.63 -27.84 28.20
C ALA A 259 47.13 -28.12 28.08
N ALA A 260 47.68 -28.87 29.01
CA ALA A 260 49.06 -29.24 28.96
C ALA A 260 49.38 -30.27 27.87
N ASN A 261 50.43 -30.01 27.10
CA ASN A 261 51.01 -30.98 26.17
C ASN A 261 51.78 -32.05 26.94
N ILE A 262 51.61 -33.33 26.61
CA ILE A 262 52.23 -34.47 27.27
C ILE A 262 53.26 -35.19 26.37
N ASP A 263 53.80 -34.51 25.34
CA ASP A 263 54.84 -35.07 24.52
C ASP A 263 56.21 -35.05 25.21
N GLY A 264 57.10 -35.95 24.92
CA GLY A 264 58.52 -35.94 25.30
C GLY A 264 58.89 -36.33 26.74
N GLY A 265 58.06 -37.08 27.43
CA GLY A 265 58.53 -37.76 28.69
C GLY A 265 58.37 -36.92 29.97
N ASN A 266 57.81 -35.75 29.91
CA ASN A 266 57.38 -34.96 31.07
C ASN A 266 55.95 -35.38 31.48
N THR A 267 55.85 -36.50 32.18
CA THR A 267 54.61 -37.08 32.71
C THR A 267 54.05 -36.30 33.90
N LYS A 268 53.98 -34.95 33.85
CA LYS A 268 53.65 -34.23 35.05
C LYS A 268 52.37 -33.42 34.85
N PHE A 269 51.30 -34.04 35.28
CA PHE A 269 49.97 -33.48 35.37
C PHE A 269 49.88 -32.53 36.57
N GLY A 270 49.41 -31.30 36.33
CA GLY A 270 49.20 -30.38 37.44
C GLY A 270 48.88 -28.99 36.98
N VAL A 271 47.79 -28.87 36.16
CA VAL A 271 47.20 -27.56 35.84
C VAL A 271 46.00 -27.38 36.73
N GLY A 272 46.01 -26.36 37.54
CA GLY A 272 44.93 -26.05 38.49
C GLY A 272 44.68 -24.56 38.62
N TYR A 273 43.46 -24.21 38.92
CA TYR A 273 43.11 -22.85 39.26
C TYR A 273 43.61 -22.51 40.64
N THR A 274 44.08 -21.28 40.84
CA THR A 274 44.34 -20.72 42.19
C THR A 274 43.09 -19.96 42.61
N ASP A 275 42.43 -20.44 43.67
CA ASP A 275 41.16 -19.90 44.18
C ASP A 275 41.32 -19.10 45.47
N THR A 276 42.53 -18.77 45.86
CA THR A 276 42.80 -18.00 47.09
C THR A 276 42.42 -16.53 46.91
N ALA A 277 41.55 -16.01 47.75
CA ALA A 277 41.14 -14.62 47.75
C ALA A 277 42.37 -13.68 47.81
N GLY A 278 42.43 -12.69 46.91
CA GLY A 278 43.54 -11.76 46.76
C GLY A 278 44.73 -12.26 45.94
N SER A 279 44.68 -13.50 45.40
CA SER A 279 45.66 -14.00 44.43
C SER A 279 45.10 -13.86 43.01
N ALA A 280 45.99 -13.61 42.04
CA ALA A 280 45.60 -13.56 40.66
C ALA A 280 45.01 -14.92 40.21
N TYR A 281 43.83 -14.89 39.63
CA TYR A 281 43.21 -16.06 38.99
C TYR A 281 44.07 -16.49 37.80
N GLY A 282 44.03 -17.75 37.45
CA GLY A 282 44.69 -18.26 36.25
C GLY A 282 44.98 -19.76 36.29
N MET A 283 45.29 -20.29 35.15
CA MET A 283 45.78 -21.64 35.00
C MET A 283 47.21 -21.73 35.48
N LYS A 284 47.50 -22.57 36.46
CA LYS A 284 48.82 -22.76 37.03
C LYS A 284 49.40 -24.11 36.61
N VAL A 285 50.67 -24.13 36.22
CA VAL A 285 51.36 -25.34 35.90
C VAL A 285 52.07 -25.96 37.14
N ALA A 286 52.17 -27.26 37.20
CA ALA A 286 52.84 -27.98 38.26
C ALA A 286 54.35 -28.12 38.03
N ASN A 287 54.81 -27.92 36.81
CA ASN A 287 56.22 -28.09 36.41
C ASN A 287 56.64 -26.96 35.48
N ALA A 288 57.90 -26.59 35.55
CA ALA A 288 58.57 -25.76 34.57
C ALA A 288 58.60 -26.47 33.21
N ASP A 289 58.80 -25.69 32.15
CA ASP A 289 58.92 -26.14 30.76
C ASP A 289 57.68 -26.91 30.25
N THR A 290 56.52 -26.65 30.84
CA THR A 290 55.23 -27.20 30.35
C THR A 290 54.73 -26.38 29.19
N GLU A 291 54.44 -27.05 28.06
CA GLU A 291 53.72 -26.44 26.94
C GLU A 291 52.22 -26.49 27.22
N LEU A 292 51.56 -25.39 27.05
CA LEU A 292 50.12 -25.24 27.14
C LEU A 292 49.55 -24.89 25.76
N PHE A 293 48.50 -25.60 25.35
CA PHE A 293 47.77 -25.32 24.09
C PHE A 293 46.33 -24.93 24.36
N ALA A 294 45.89 -23.91 23.67
CA ALA A 294 44.46 -23.60 23.48
C ALA A 294 44.08 -23.81 22.00
N PHE A 295 42.95 -24.42 21.78
CA PHE A 295 42.45 -24.69 20.42
C PHE A 295 41.22 -23.87 20.14
N VAL A 296 41.20 -23.19 18.97
CA VAL A 296 40.13 -22.23 18.61
C VAL A 296 39.62 -22.52 17.22
N SER A 297 38.33 -22.80 17.13
CA SER A 297 37.64 -22.87 15.82
C SER A 297 37.33 -21.43 15.38
N ILE A 298 37.69 -21.10 14.14
CA ILE A 298 37.33 -19.84 13.49
C ILE A 298 35.95 -20.03 12.84
N PRO A 299 34.97 -19.14 13.13
CA PRO A 299 33.66 -19.25 12.51
C PRO A 299 33.71 -19.13 10.98
N GLU A 300 32.84 -19.85 10.27
CA GLU A 300 32.74 -19.81 8.82
C GLU A 300 32.50 -18.36 8.32
N GLY A 301 33.16 -18.00 7.22
CA GLY A 301 33.14 -16.64 6.67
C GLY A 301 34.03 -15.64 7.42
N MET A 302 34.77 -16.08 8.45
CA MET A 302 35.67 -15.26 9.24
C MET A 302 37.12 -15.66 9.07
N LYS A 303 38.03 -14.74 9.38
CA LYS A 303 39.46 -14.98 9.50
C LYS A 303 40.00 -14.52 10.87
N ALA A 304 40.97 -15.23 11.41
CA ALA A 304 41.68 -14.77 12.57
C ALA A 304 42.85 -13.87 12.16
N THR A 305 43.04 -12.74 12.86
CA THR A 305 44.02 -11.72 12.49
C THR A 305 45.02 -11.46 13.61
N HIS A 306 44.61 -11.52 14.87
CA HIS A 306 45.48 -11.24 16.04
C HIS A 306 45.15 -12.21 17.16
N VAL A 307 46.14 -12.46 17.99
CA VAL A 307 46.04 -13.27 19.22
C VAL A 307 46.66 -12.53 20.39
N ASP A 308 45.90 -12.40 21.47
CA ASP A 308 46.37 -11.92 22.75
C ASP A 308 46.30 -13.07 23.76
N VAL A 309 47.38 -13.29 24.53
CA VAL A 309 47.35 -14.17 25.70
C VAL A 309 47.87 -13.41 26.87
N PHE A 310 47.15 -13.45 27.97
CA PHE A 310 47.51 -12.78 29.22
C PHE A 310 48.08 -13.78 30.20
N ASP A 311 49.33 -13.54 30.56
CA ASP A 311 50.13 -14.35 31.52
C ASP A 311 50.66 -13.44 32.63
N LYS A 312 51.12 -14.03 33.72
CA LYS A 312 51.79 -13.35 34.78
C LYS A 312 53.08 -12.65 34.30
N ASP A 313 53.77 -13.26 33.36
CA ASP A 313 55.03 -12.80 32.79
C ASP A 313 55.00 -12.88 31.25
N ASP A 314 55.96 -12.22 30.57
CA ASP A 314 56.01 -12.18 29.09
C ASP A 314 56.59 -13.50 28.53
N ARG A 315 55.77 -14.55 28.50
CA ARG A 315 56.14 -15.87 27.98
C ARG A 315 56.12 -15.92 26.47
N ALA A 316 56.88 -16.84 25.89
CA ALA A 316 56.82 -17.12 24.46
C ALA A 316 55.44 -17.63 24.04
N LEU A 317 54.89 -16.98 23.04
CA LEU A 317 53.59 -17.28 22.40
C LEU A 317 53.84 -17.66 20.98
N GLU A 318 53.33 -18.81 20.57
CA GLU A 318 53.35 -19.31 19.20
C GLU A 318 51.92 -19.65 18.73
N VAL A 319 51.59 -19.29 17.51
CA VAL A 319 50.29 -19.56 16.92
C VAL A 319 50.44 -20.36 15.64
N PHE A 320 49.66 -21.42 15.53
CA PHE A 320 49.71 -22.33 14.42
C PHE A 320 48.28 -22.49 13.80
N GLU A 321 48.22 -22.67 12.47
CA GLU A 321 47.09 -23.25 11.82
C GLU A 321 47.24 -24.76 11.78
N VAL A 322 46.20 -25.46 12.16
CA VAL A 322 46.11 -26.93 12.19
C VAL A 322 44.90 -27.38 11.39
N GLN A 323 45.06 -28.52 10.72
CA GLN A 323 43.97 -29.18 10.01
C GLN A 323 43.52 -30.44 10.76
N ILE A 324 42.22 -30.66 10.96
CA ILE A 324 41.69 -31.87 11.61
C ILE A 324 42.01 -33.15 10.83
N ASN A 325 42.37 -33.04 9.57
CA ASN A 325 42.64 -34.15 8.65
C ASN A 325 44.13 -34.26 8.25
N ALA A 326 45.03 -33.53 8.94
CA ALA A 326 46.46 -33.56 8.67
C ALA A 326 47.25 -33.54 10.00
N THR A 327 48.49 -33.92 9.93
CA THR A 327 49.39 -34.05 11.09
C THR A 327 50.39 -32.89 11.25
N SER A 328 50.36 -31.92 10.33
CA SER A 328 51.31 -30.80 10.31
C SER A 328 50.74 -29.55 10.95
N LEU A 329 51.58 -28.84 11.70
CA LEU A 329 51.36 -27.52 12.25
C LEU A 329 51.97 -26.50 11.27
N THR A 330 51.21 -25.47 10.87
CA THR A 330 51.71 -24.37 10.04
C THR A 330 51.84 -23.11 10.94
N SER A 331 53.05 -22.64 11.16
CA SER A 331 53.23 -21.44 11.97
C SER A 331 52.61 -20.20 11.31
N LYS A 332 51.84 -19.43 12.09
CA LYS A 332 51.18 -18.18 11.68
C LYS A 332 51.73 -16.95 12.37
N GLY A 333 52.47 -17.14 13.45
CA GLY A 333 53.10 -16.04 14.17
C GLY A 333 53.75 -16.52 15.50
N SER A 334 54.70 -15.74 15.96
CA SER A 334 55.34 -15.92 17.29
C SER A 334 55.61 -14.57 17.93
N GLY A 335 55.50 -14.51 19.24
CA GLY A 335 55.69 -13.28 20.02
C GLY A 335 55.72 -13.62 21.49
N ASN A 336 55.31 -12.66 22.34
CA ASN A 336 55.20 -12.83 23.78
C ASN A 336 53.78 -12.64 24.28
N CYS A 337 53.41 -13.31 25.35
CA CYS A 337 52.20 -13.00 26.11
C CYS A 337 52.20 -11.53 26.53
N ASN A 338 51.03 -10.98 26.92
CA ASN A 338 50.79 -9.60 27.31
C ASN A 338 51.05 -8.54 26.20
N THR A 339 51.28 -9.02 24.97
CA THR A 339 51.46 -8.17 23.79
C THR A 339 50.58 -8.73 22.68
N THR A 340 49.80 -7.89 21.99
CA THR A 340 48.99 -8.29 20.86
C THR A 340 49.89 -8.82 19.73
N LEU A 341 49.72 -10.07 19.40
CA LEU A 341 50.43 -10.73 18.30
C LEU A 341 49.60 -10.62 17.01
N ASP A 342 50.11 -9.87 16.05
CA ASP A 342 49.59 -9.85 14.67
C ASP A 342 50.05 -11.17 13.98
N ILE A 343 49.14 -11.97 13.55
CA ILE A 343 49.40 -13.26 12.89
C ILE A 343 49.17 -13.16 11.40
N THR A 344 49.81 -14.01 10.64
CA THR A 344 49.36 -14.24 9.25
C THR A 344 47.94 -14.69 9.27
N ASP A 345 47.05 -13.95 8.61
CA ASP A 345 45.59 -14.20 8.54
C ASP A 345 45.27 -15.67 8.30
N VAL A 346 44.39 -16.23 9.11
CA VAL A 346 43.90 -17.60 8.94
C VAL A 346 42.43 -17.58 8.61
N ASN A 347 42.11 -17.81 7.37
CA ASN A 347 40.73 -17.93 6.87
C ASN A 347 40.10 -19.20 7.41
N ALA A 348 38.84 -19.14 7.86
CA ALA A 348 38.09 -20.30 8.26
C ALA A 348 37.88 -21.26 7.07
N THR A 349 38.08 -22.55 7.31
CA THR A 349 37.75 -23.63 6.40
C THR A 349 37.00 -24.75 7.18
N ALA A 350 36.42 -25.71 6.47
CA ALA A 350 35.71 -26.81 7.11
C ALA A 350 36.62 -27.68 8.01
N THR A 351 37.95 -27.55 7.90
CA THR A 351 38.89 -28.50 8.52
C THR A 351 39.99 -27.81 9.35
N ASN A 352 40.13 -26.47 9.31
CA ASN A 352 41.20 -25.81 10.06
C ASN A 352 40.72 -25.21 11.40
N PHE A 353 41.67 -25.03 12.30
CA PHE A 353 41.55 -24.35 13.57
C PHE A 353 42.89 -23.74 13.97
N LEU A 354 42.90 -22.85 14.97
CA LEU A 354 44.10 -22.36 15.54
C LEU A 354 44.55 -23.20 16.73
N ALA A 355 45.85 -23.51 16.82
CA ALA A 355 46.53 -23.96 18.04
C ALA A 355 47.41 -22.84 18.55
N ILE A 356 47.15 -22.37 19.78
CA ILE A 356 47.84 -21.30 20.46
C ILE A 356 48.70 -21.93 21.57
N LYS A 357 50.00 -21.81 21.45
CA LYS A 357 50.96 -22.47 22.32
C LYS A 357 51.68 -21.44 23.21
N ILE A 358 51.82 -21.75 24.50
CA ILE A 358 52.62 -21.03 25.45
C ILE A 358 53.60 -22.03 26.10
N THR A 359 54.85 -21.64 26.30
CA THR A 359 55.83 -22.45 27.04
C THR A 359 56.11 -21.79 28.38
N THR A 360 55.77 -22.47 29.46
CA THR A 360 56.04 -22.00 30.85
C THR A 360 57.50 -22.30 31.23
N THR A 361 58.07 -21.51 32.15
CA THR A 361 59.43 -21.65 32.59
C THR A 361 59.57 -21.91 34.11
N ALA A 362 58.46 -21.73 34.84
CA ALA A 362 58.43 -21.91 36.30
C ALA A 362 57.06 -22.45 36.77
N THR A 363 57.03 -23.14 37.89
CA THR A 363 55.79 -23.61 38.54
C THR A 363 54.93 -22.48 39.12
N THR A 364 55.43 -21.26 39.11
CA THR A 364 54.71 -20.04 39.53
C THR A 364 54.02 -19.31 38.39
N ASP A 365 54.18 -19.81 37.16
CA ASP A 365 53.58 -19.21 35.99
C ASP A 365 52.05 -19.39 35.99
N LYS A 366 51.34 -18.41 35.52
CA LYS A 366 49.89 -18.36 35.51
C LYS A 366 49.38 -17.74 34.22
N VAL A 367 48.57 -18.50 33.50
CA VAL A 367 47.83 -17.99 32.32
C VAL A 367 46.44 -17.51 32.74
N PHE A 368 46.13 -16.26 32.47
CA PHE A 368 44.87 -15.63 32.84
C PHE A 368 43.79 -15.80 31.79
N GLY A 369 44.15 -16.25 30.60
CA GLY A 369 43.28 -16.37 29.44
C GLY A 369 43.78 -15.59 28.23
N GLY A 370 42.93 -15.34 27.28
CA GLY A 370 43.32 -14.62 26.07
C GLY A 370 42.14 -14.28 25.18
N GLN A 371 42.46 -13.91 23.97
CA GLN A 371 41.47 -13.65 22.93
C GLN A 371 42.06 -13.83 21.52
N VAL A 372 41.20 -14.19 20.58
CA VAL A 372 41.52 -14.17 19.17
C VAL A 372 40.67 -13.10 18.51
N THR A 373 41.26 -12.14 17.83
CA THR A 373 40.58 -11.15 17.03
C THR A 373 40.24 -11.74 15.69
N ILE A 374 38.96 -11.65 15.29
CA ILE A 374 38.48 -12.15 14.04
C ILE A 374 37.88 -11.01 13.19
N ALA A 375 37.97 -11.14 11.87
CA ALA A 375 37.39 -10.24 10.87
C ALA A 375 36.65 -11.03 9.80
N ALA A 376 35.80 -10.39 9.01
CA ALA A 376 35.22 -11.04 7.83
C ALA A 376 36.31 -11.40 6.80
N GLN A 377 36.12 -12.49 6.10
CA GLN A 377 37.03 -12.94 5.01
C GLN A 377 36.95 -12.01 3.82
#